data_fcb24c52ce9391ef13c04ec4e89eaac5
#
_entry.id   fcb24c52ce9391ef13c04ec4e89eaac5
#
_cell.length_a   1.000
_cell.length_b   1.000
_cell.length_c   1.000
_cell.angle_alpha   90.00
_cell.angle_beta   90.00
_cell.angle_gamma   90.00
#
_symmetry.space_group_name_H-M   'P 1'
#
loop_
_entity.id
_entity.type
_entity.pdbx_description
1 polymer ?
#
loop_
_entity_poly.entity_id
_entity_poly.type
_entity_poly.pdbx_seq_one_letter_code
_entity_poly.pdbx_strand_id
1 'polypeptide(L)'
;MLISPAKENIEVTFGIDPSLAATYNAKHDTKYAVLDESYYEFPERTATVEAGKSVSEPLTIHFKNLDQLDIDATQLLPVTIVSAGGGLSTLSGSQTVYYLVRRSSAITTAAVLTDNWIDVPAFDKAGTADCVNGLTAVTYEAIVRVHDFHYAGPTSSYIEEKLSTIMGVEQHLLLRIGDTNFYADQLQVDGSGVSLGKFPEKNKGKLLSLEEWYHVAFTYDLETGIACIYLNGQLQSQTQVAPTVKVINLGLRAIDPDPETDARQFFIGYSYDAFRQLCGDISEVRVWSVARTQADIWRDMYDVENPAEKPELRAYWKFNEGTGNIIKDWSQYGNDAVAHTDLKWNTSVEIPQLNKQE
;
A
#
# COMPACT_ATOMS: atom_id res chain seq x y z
N MET A 1 -16.67 23.93 -8.33
CA MET A 1 -17.90 23.94 -7.47
C MET A 1 -18.01 25.30 -6.79
N LEU A 2 -19.20 25.90 -6.79
CA LEU A 2 -19.50 27.16 -6.12
C LEU A 2 -20.06 26.91 -4.71
N ILE A 3 -19.87 27.86 -3.81
CA ILE A 3 -20.41 27.79 -2.43
C ILE A 3 -21.96 27.94 -2.42
N SER A 4 -22.51 28.61 -3.43
CA SER A 4 -23.95 28.79 -3.63
C SER A 4 -24.30 28.69 -5.11
N PRO A 5 -25.59 28.41 -5.46
CA PRO A 5 -26.01 28.35 -6.85
C PRO A 5 -25.69 29.65 -7.61
N ALA A 6 -25.23 29.49 -8.85
CA ALA A 6 -24.90 30.60 -9.75
C ALA A 6 -26.18 31.45 -10.07
N LYS A 7 -26.08 32.76 -10.09
CA LYS A 7 -27.17 33.63 -10.50
C LYS A 7 -27.31 33.76 -12.00
N GLU A 8 -26.21 33.53 -12.73
CA GLU A 8 -26.07 33.54 -14.17
C GLU A 8 -25.11 32.45 -14.60
N ASN A 9 -24.98 32.19 -15.90
CA ASN A 9 -23.99 31.25 -16.39
C ASN A 9 -22.58 31.76 -16.11
N ILE A 10 -21.74 30.92 -15.49
CA ILE A 10 -20.38 31.27 -15.09
C ILE A 10 -19.42 30.34 -15.85
N GLU A 11 -18.61 30.94 -16.72
CA GLU A 11 -17.53 30.24 -17.39
C GLU A 11 -16.29 30.19 -16.50
N VAL A 12 -15.68 29.00 -16.41
CA VAL A 12 -14.43 28.77 -15.69
C VAL A 12 -13.44 28.12 -16.64
N THR A 13 -12.32 28.80 -16.89
CA THR A 13 -11.28 28.31 -17.77
C THR A 13 -10.14 27.71 -16.96
N PHE A 14 -9.72 26.52 -17.37
CA PHE A 14 -8.60 25.80 -16.79
C PHE A 14 -7.39 25.83 -17.75
N GLY A 15 -6.20 25.78 -17.18
CA GLY A 15 -4.94 25.72 -17.91
C GLY A 15 -3.94 24.83 -17.20
N ILE A 16 -2.89 24.51 -17.90
CA ILE A 16 -1.73 23.82 -17.32
C ILE A 16 -0.68 24.89 -17.05
N ASP A 17 -0.23 24.97 -15.80
CA ASP A 17 0.81 25.91 -15.39
C ASP A 17 2.05 25.14 -14.89
N PRO A 18 3.06 24.92 -15.74
CA PRO A 18 4.28 24.21 -15.38
C PRO A 18 5.04 24.82 -14.20
N SER A 19 4.90 26.15 -13.97
CA SER A 19 5.60 26.84 -12.90
C SER A 19 5.17 26.36 -11.49
N LEU A 20 3.94 25.84 -11.38
CA LEU A 20 3.41 25.30 -10.13
C LEU A 20 4.07 23.99 -9.70
N ALA A 21 4.79 23.30 -10.59
CA ALA A 21 5.54 22.10 -10.24
C ALA A 21 6.64 22.40 -9.21
N ALA A 22 7.31 23.53 -9.32
CA ALA A 22 8.33 23.94 -8.34
C ALA A 22 7.73 24.14 -6.93
N THR A 23 6.53 24.74 -6.87
CA THR A 23 5.79 24.94 -5.60
C THR A 23 5.36 23.62 -4.98
N TYR A 24 4.86 22.69 -5.81
CA TYR A 24 4.50 21.35 -5.37
C TYR A 24 5.72 20.61 -4.82
N ASN A 25 6.81 20.56 -5.59
CA ASN A 25 8.04 19.87 -5.23
C ASN A 25 8.63 20.40 -3.92
N ALA A 26 8.67 21.72 -3.75
CA ALA A 26 9.16 22.35 -2.51
C ALA A 26 8.29 22.00 -1.29
N LYS A 27 6.97 21.90 -1.47
CA LYS A 27 6.02 21.57 -0.39
C LYS A 27 6.09 20.11 0.04
N HIS A 28 6.37 19.21 -0.91
CA HIS A 28 6.31 17.76 -0.71
C HIS A 28 7.68 17.08 -0.70
N ASP A 29 8.77 17.87 -0.74
CA ASP A 29 10.16 17.39 -0.81
C ASP A 29 10.37 16.38 -1.96
N THR A 30 9.87 16.73 -3.14
CA THR A 30 9.95 15.93 -4.36
C THR A 30 10.69 16.66 -5.47
N LYS A 31 11.03 15.96 -6.57
CA LYS A 31 11.73 16.52 -7.75
C LYS A 31 11.04 16.11 -9.05
N TYR A 32 9.71 16.02 -9.04
CA TYR A 32 8.95 15.59 -10.21
C TYR A 32 9.10 16.56 -11.36
N ALA A 33 9.39 16.02 -12.55
CA ALA A 33 9.37 16.78 -13.79
C ALA A 33 7.93 17.05 -14.22
N VAL A 34 7.72 18.11 -15.01
CA VAL A 34 6.41 18.38 -15.62
C VAL A 34 6.15 17.37 -16.72
N LEU A 35 4.93 16.81 -16.77
CA LEU A 35 4.52 15.91 -17.84
C LEU A 35 4.53 16.63 -19.18
N ASP A 36 5.23 16.05 -20.17
CA ASP A 36 5.30 16.60 -21.53
C ASP A 36 3.94 16.51 -22.25
N GLU A 37 3.66 17.46 -23.13
CA GLU A 37 2.39 17.56 -23.86
C GLU A 37 2.10 16.36 -24.77
N SER A 38 3.10 15.58 -25.15
CA SER A 38 2.93 14.35 -25.92
C SER A 38 2.19 13.24 -25.19
N TYR A 39 2.08 13.34 -23.84
CA TYR A 39 1.48 12.32 -22.97
C TYR A 39 0.04 12.60 -22.55
N TYR A 40 -0.54 13.71 -22.96
CA TYR A 40 -1.95 14.01 -22.64
C TYR A 40 -2.65 14.83 -23.72
N GLU A 41 -3.96 14.83 -23.65
CA GLU A 41 -4.84 15.72 -24.42
C GLU A 41 -5.84 16.37 -23.46
N PHE A 42 -5.95 17.69 -23.56
CA PHE A 42 -6.93 18.48 -22.80
C PHE A 42 -7.69 19.37 -23.79
N PRO A 43 -8.65 18.78 -24.56
CA PRO A 43 -9.29 19.45 -25.69
C PRO A 43 -10.24 20.57 -25.24
N GLU A 44 -11.00 20.36 -24.16
CA GLU A 44 -11.94 21.34 -23.62
C GLU A 44 -11.40 21.87 -22.31
N ARG A 45 -11.13 23.18 -22.28
CA ARG A 45 -10.54 23.84 -21.10
C ARG A 45 -11.51 24.78 -20.38
N THR A 46 -12.73 24.93 -20.88
CA THR A 46 -13.75 25.79 -20.28
C THR A 46 -14.97 24.99 -19.88
N ALA A 47 -15.35 25.11 -18.61
CA ALA A 47 -16.57 24.53 -18.06
C ALA A 47 -17.54 25.65 -17.70
N THR A 48 -18.84 25.43 -17.92
CA THR A 48 -19.89 26.37 -17.57
C THR A 48 -20.68 25.86 -16.38
N VAL A 49 -20.75 26.65 -15.31
CA VAL A 49 -21.74 26.45 -14.24
C VAL A 49 -23.01 27.21 -14.65
N GLU A 50 -24.04 26.49 -14.99
CA GLU A 50 -25.32 27.08 -15.40
C GLU A 50 -26.01 27.82 -14.27
N ALA A 51 -26.80 28.83 -14.61
CA ALA A 51 -27.64 29.53 -13.65
C ALA A 51 -28.51 28.56 -12.84
N GLY A 52 -28.54 28.73 -11.52
CA GLY A 52 -29.24 27.84 -10.59
C GLY A 52 -28.45 26.60 -10.15
N LYS A 53 -27.34 26.30 -10.78
CA LYS A 53 -26.45 25.19 -10.39
C LYS A 53 -25.22 25.69 -9.60
N SER A 54 -24.57 24.80 -8.86
CA SER A 54 -23.31 25.07 -8.13
C SER A 54 -22.14 24.25 -8.65
N VAL A 55 -22.36 23.38 -9.63
CA VAL A 55 -21.35 22.49 -10.23
C VAL A 55 -21.53 22.52 -11.75
N SER A 56 -20.43 22.48 -12.50
CA SER A 56 -20.40 22.31 -13.96
C SER A 56 -20.40 20.83 -14.32
N GLU A 57 -20.59 20.53 -15.61
CA GLU A 57 -20.18 19.23 -16.16
C GLU A 57 -18.64 19.10 -16.02
N PRO A 58 -18.15 17.85 -15.86
CA PRO A 58 -16.72 17.59 -15.72
C PRO A 58 -15.98 17.87 -17.02
N LEU A 59 -14.75 18.38 -16.91
CA LEU A 59 -13.78 18.41 -18.03
C LEU A 59 -12.92 17.14 -17.99
N THR A 60 -12.56 16.63 -19.16
CA THR A 60 -11.80 15.40 -19.30
C THR A 60 -10.39 15.68 -19.80
N ILE A 61 -9.41 15.07 -19.17
CA ILE A 61 -8.03 14.99 -19.63
C ILE A 61 -7.79 13.54 -20.05
N HIS A 62 -7.35 13.32 -21.29
CA HIS A 62 -6.97 12.01 -21.79
C HIS A 62 -5.47 11.84 -21.70
N PHE A 63 -5.00 10.89 -20.92
CA PHE A 63 -3.60 10.49 -20.90
C PHE A 63 -3.34 9.47 -22.02
N LYS A 64 -2.16 9.57 -22.66
CA LYS A 64 -1.76 8.70 -23.78
C LYS A 64 -0.28 8.39 -23.73
N ASN A 65 0.13 7.30 -24.40
CA ASN A 65 1.54 6.88 -24.54
C ASN A 65 2.27 6.70 -23.20
N LEU A 66 1.54 6.43 -22.10
CA LEU A 66 2.13 6.31 -20.76
C LEU A 66 3.11 5.15 -20.64
N ASP A 67 3.02 4.19 -21.54
CA ASP A 67 3.97 3.08 -21.68
C ASP A 67 5.38 3.51 -22.11
N GLN A 68 5.51 4.72 -22.66
CA GLN A 68 6.78 5.33 -23.10
C GLN A 68 7.45 6.18 -22.00
N LEU A 69 6.76 6.43 -20.89
CA LEU A 69 7.37 7.10 -19.74
C LEU A 69 8.46 6.23 -19.12
N ASP A 70 9.44 6.89 -18.52
CA ASP A 70 10.41 6.20 -17.67
C ASP A 70 9.68 5.52 -16.51
N ILE A 71 9.94 4.23 -16.30
CA ILE A 71 9.26 3.42 -15.29
C ILE A 71 9.56 3.91 -13.87
N ASP A 72 10.73 4.49 -13.66
CA ASP A 72 11.20 4.97 -12.36
C ASP A 72 10.87 6.45 -12.11
N ALA A 73 10.27 7.13 -13.10
CA ALA A 73 9.98 8.56 -13.01
C ALA A 73 8.50 8.85 -12.78
N THR A 74 8.23 9.69 -11.78
CA THR A 74 6.93 10.32 -11.61
C THR A 74 6.92 11.68 -12.32
N GLN A 75 5.90 11.91 -13.13
CA GLN A 75 5.68 13.19 -13.80
C GLN A 75 4.53 13.95 -13.14
N LEU A 76 4.55 15.27 -13.18
CA LEU A 76 3.56 16.14 -12.53
C LEU A 76 2.83 16.97 -13.58
N LEU A 77 1.49 16.92 -13.58
CA LEU A 77 0.65 17.77 -14.42
C LEU A 77 -0.19 18.71 -13.53
N PRO A 78 0.22 19.98 -13.36
CA PRO A 78 -0.55 20.97 -12.61
C PRO A 78 -1.67 21.54 -13.48
N VAL A 79 -2.91 21.30 -13.15
CA VAL A 79 -4.11 21.86 -13.81
C VAL A 79 -4.74 22.89 -12.88
N THR A 80 -4.79 24.15 -13.33
CA THR A 80 -5.22 25.25 -12.49
C THR A 80 -6.34 26.05 -13.13
N ILE A 81 -7.15 26.72 -12.32
CA ILE A 81 -8.12 27.71 -12.79
C ILE A 81 -7.34 28.96 -13.24
N VAL A 82 -7.46 29.30 -14.52
CA VAL A 82 -6.83 30.47 -15.13
C VAL A 82 -7.76 31.70 -15.01
N SER A 83 -9.06 31.48 -15.20
CA SER A 83 -10.05 32.55 -15.08
C SER A 83 -11.42 32.02 -14.65
N ALA A 84 -12.17 32.83 -13.94
CA ALA A 84 -13.57 32.57 -13.60
C ALA A 84 -14.39 33.83 -13.89
N GLY A 85 -15.52 33.64 -14.58
CA GLY A 85 -16.47 34.70 -14.89
C GLY A 85 -17.29 35.17 -13.65
N GLY A 86 -18.20 36.13 -13.85
CA GLY A 86 -19.10 36.56 -12.80
C GLY A 86 -18.44 37.27 -11.62
N GLY A 87 -17.22 37.81 -11.76
CA GLY A 87 -16.49 38.50 -10.70
C GLY A 87 -16.13 37.61 -9.50
N LEU A 88 -16.08 36.30 -9.68
CA LEU A 88 -15.75 35.33 -8.64
C LEU A 88 -14.25 35.28 -8.36
N SER A 89 -13.93 35.07 -7.08
CA SER A 89 -12.58 34.79 -6.63
C SER A 89 -12.41 33.29 -6.39
N THR A 90 -11.26 32.76 -6.77
CA THR A 90 -10.89 31.36 -6.49
C THR A 90 -10.33 31.21 -5.08
N LEU A 91 -10.59 30.07 -4.45
CA LEU A 91 -9.93 29.70 -3.20
C LEU A 91 -8.52 29.19 -3.52
N SER A 92 -7.50 29.90 -3.08
CA SER A 92 -6.08 29.59 -3.39
C SER A 92 -5.67 28.15 -3.07
N GLY A 93 -6.22 27.56 -2.00
CA GLY A 93 -5.93 26.19 -1.60
C GLY A 93 -6.63 25.10 -2.45
N SER A 94 -7.57 25.46 -3.34
CA SER A 94 -8.35 24.53 -4.17
C SER A 94 -8.37 24.92 -5.65
N GLN A 95 -7.50 25.83 -6.04
CA GLN A 95 -7.43 26.35 -7.39
C GLN A 95 -6.75 25.38 -8.36
N THR A 96 -5.82 24.56 -7.86
CA THR A 96 -4.98 23.69 -8.67
C THR A 96 -5.17 22.23 -8.27
N VAL A 97 -5.32 21.36 -9.26
CA VAL A 97 -5.25 19.92 -9.13
C VAL A 97 -3.90 19.47 -9.67
N TYR A 98 -3.19 18.67 -8.92
CA TYR A 98 -1.91 18.10 -9.31
C TYR A 98 -2.09 16.63 -9.63
N TYR A 99 -1.93 16.26 -10.90
CA TYR A 99 -1.92 14.86 -11.31
C TYR A 99 -0.49 14.33 -11.24
N LEU A 100 -0.28 13.28 -10.46
CA LEU A 100 0.94 12.49 -10.47
C LEU A 100 0.76 11.39 -11.52
N VAL A 101 1.56 11.44 -12.57
CA VAL A 101 1.46 10.54 -13.72
C VAL A 101 2.70 9.67 -13.76
N ARG A 102 2.48 8.36 -13.80
CA ARG A 102 3.53 7.35 -13.93
C ARG A 102 3.24 6.46 -15.12
N ARG A 103 4.28 5.77 -15.59
CA ARG A 103 4.12 4.66 -16.52
C ARG A 103 3.18 3.63 -15.90
N SER A 104 2.25 3.09 -16.67
CA SER A 104 1.36 2.04 -16.17
C SER A 104 2.12 0.73 -16.00
N SER A 105 1.77 -0.01 -14.95
CA SER A 105 2.32 -1.30 -14.53
C SER A 105 3.81 -1.30 -14.25
N ALA A 106 4.17 -0.83 -13.09
CA ALA A 106 5.50 -1.04 -12.53
C ALA A 106 5.74 -2.50 -12.15
N ILE A 107 4.69 -3.31 -11.91
CA ILE A 107 4.81 -4.65 -11.35
C ILE A 107 4.36 -5.68 -12.38
N THR A 108 5.32 -6.43 -12.88
CA THR A 108 5.12 -7.53 -13.86
C THR A 108 5.47 -8.90 -13.30
N THR A 109 5.98 -8.94 -12.06
CA THR A 109 6.44 -10.15 -11.40
C THR A 109 5.97 -10.18 -9.95
N ALA A 110 5.57 -11.35 -9.48
CA ALA A 110 5.22 -11.61 -8.09
C ALA A 110 5.67 -13.00 -7.67
N ALA A 111 5.92 -13.21 -6.39
CA ALA A 111 6.19 -14.54 -5.84
C ALA A 111 4.89 -15.29 -5.56
N VAL A 112 4.86 -16.59 -5.84
CA VAL A 112 3.75 -17.49 -5.52
C VAL A 112 4.05 -18.16 -4.18
N LEU A 113 3.26 -17.86 -3.15
CA LEU A 113 3.47 -18.38 -1.79
C LEU A 113 2.60 -19.61 -1.46
N THR A 114 1.86 -20.14 -2.40
CA THR A 114 1.16 -21.42 -2.20
C THR A 114 2.18 -22.53 -1.93
N ASP A 115 2.09 -23.19 -0.78
CA ASP A 115 3.03 -24.19 -0.26
C ASP A 115 4.44 -23.64 0.01
N ASN A 116 4.58 -22.34 0.21
CA ASN A 116 5.84 -21.69 0.52
C ASN A 116 5.66 -20.48 1.42
N TRP A 117 6.75 -19.99 2.00
CA TRP A 117 6.82 -18.75 2.75
C TRP A 117 8.23 -18.17 2.70
N ILE A 118 8.39 -16.99 3.25
CA ILE A 118 9.65 -16.29 3.22
C ILE A 118 10.15 -16.02 4.63
N ASP A 119 11.37 -16.47 4.90
CA ASP A 119 12.12 -16.17 6.10
C ASP A 119 12.89 -14.86 5.94
N VAL A 120 13.06 -14.12 7.04
CA VAL A 120 13.92 -12.94 7.10
C VAL A 120 15.04 -13.18 8.13
N PRO A 121 16.12 -13.87 7.77
CA PRO A 121 17.13 -14.32 8.73
C PRO A 121 17.82 -13.20 9.50
N ALA A 122 17.86 -11.99 8.95
CA ALA A 122 18.42 -10.82 9.60
C ALA A 122 17.60 -10.36 10.80
N PHE A 123 16.28 -10.58 10.81
CA PHE A 123 15.40 -10.21 11.92
C PHE A 123 15.51 -11.16 13.12
N ASP A 124 16.11 -12.32 12.93
CA ASP A 124 16.35 -13.32 13.98
C ASP A 124 17.77 -13.26 14.60
N LYS A 125 18.56 -12.25 14.24
CA LYS A 125 19.94 -12.12 14.70
C LYS A 125 20.16 -10.80 15.42
N ALA A 126 20.78 -10.89 16.61
CA ALA A 126 21.23 -9.71 17.32
C ALA A 126 22.17 -8.86 16.45
N GLY A 127 21.99 -7.55 16.49
CA GLY A 127 22.73 -6.59 15.68
C GLY A 127 22.04 -6.25 14.37
N THR A 128 21.65 -7.22 13.55
CA THR A 128 20.90 -6.95 12.31
C THR A 128 19.43 -6.68 12.58
N ALA A 129 18.82 -7.31 13.58
CA ALA A 129 17.46 -7.04 14.02
C ALA A 129 17.28 -5.66 14.69
N ASP A 130 18.35 -4.96 15.03
CA ASP A 130 18.27 -3.66 15.71
C ASP A 130 17.51 -2.61 14.88
N CYS A 131 17.55 -2.71 13.56
CA CYS A 131 16.82 -1.82 12.66
C CYS A 131 15.28 -1.94 12.75
N VAL A 132 14.76 -3.05 13.26
CA VAL A 132 13.32 -3.35 13.40
C VAL A 132 12.87 -3.50 14.86
N ASN A 133 13.75 -3.19 15.82
CA ASN A 133 13.47 -3.21 17.23
C ASN A 133 13.45 -1.80 17.82
N GLY A 134 12.76 -1.64 18.95
CA GLY A 134 12.64 -0.34 19.64
C GLY A 134 11.79 0.67 18.86
N LEU A 135 10.94 0.24 17.95
CA LEU A 135 10.11 1.13 17.15
C LEU A 135 8.98 1.72 17.99
N THR A 136 8.70 3.01 17.81
CA THR A 136 7.54 3.68 18.43
C THR A 136 6.32 3.75 17.51
N ALA A 137 6.53 3.49 16.22
CA ALA A 137 5.48 3.37 15.23
C ALA A 137 5.91 2.38 14.14
N VAL A 138 4.94 1.86 13.40
CA VAL A 138 5.18 0.90 12.32
C VAL A 138 4.17 1.08 11.19
N THR A 139 4.63 0.82 9.96
CA THR A 139 3.75 0.54 8.83
C THR A 139 4.17 -0.77 8.17
N TYR A 140 3.21 -1.65 7.93
CA TYR A 140 3.31 -2.79 7.04
C TYR A 140 2.59 -2.51 5.74
N GLU A 141 3.21 -2.82 4.61
CA GLU A 141 2.59 -2.75 3.29
C GLU A 141 2.91 -4.02 2.49
N ALA A 142 1.95 -4.47 1.68
CA ALA A 142 2.15 -5.54 0.71
C ALA A 142 1.14 -5.41 -0.43
N ILE A 143 1.49 -5.93 -1.61
CA ILE A 143 0.54 -6.20 -2.68
C ILE A 143 0.29 -7.71 -2.69
N VAL A 144 -0.98 -8.10 -2.58
CA VAL A 144 -1.38 -9.51 -2.46
C VAL A 144 -2.52 -9.86 -3.40
N ARG A 145 -2.54 -11.10 -3.87
CA ARG A 145 -3.65 -11.74 -4.55
C ARG A 145 -3.88 -13.11 -3.92
N VAL A 146 -5.08 -13.37 -3.42
CA VAL A 146 -5.40 -14.62 -2.71
C VAL A 146 -6.11 -15.58 -3.65
N HIS A 147 -5.63 -16.82 -3.70
CA HIS A 147 -6.22 -17.90 -4.51
C HIS A 147 -7.22 -18.73 -3.69
N ASP A 148 -7.02 -18.86 -2.37
CA ASP A 148 -7.91 -19.58 -1.48
C ASP A 148 -7.82 -19.02 -0.04
N PHE A 149 -8.96 -18.58 0.52
CA PHE A 149 -9.04 -18.11 1.91
C PHE A 149 -9.15 -19.24 2.94
N HIS A 150 -9.30 -20.48 2.51
CA HIS A 150 -9.46 -21.65 3.38
C HIS A 150 -8.31 -22.64 3.24
N TYR A 151 -7.21 -22.21 2.61
CA TYR A 151 -6.07 -23.07 2.37
C TYR A 151 -5.40 -23.48 3.67
N ALA A 152 -5.24 -24.77 3.88
CA ALA A 152 -4.69 -25.35 5.11
C ALA A 152 -3.32 -26.03 4.87
N GLY A 153 -2.67 -25.77 3.74
CA GLY A 153 -1.43 -26.41 3.36
C GLY A 153 -1.60 -27.86 2.83
N PRO A 154 -0.55 -28.42 2.22
CA PRO A 154 -0.64 -29.71 1.53
C PRO A 154 -0.80 -30.91 2.47
N THR A 155 -0.43 -30.76 3.73
CA THR A 155 -0.42 -31.85 4.74
C THR A 155 -1.51 -31.73 5.78
N SER A 156 -2.30 -30.65 5.79
CA SER A 156 -3.30 -30.41 6.79
C SER A 156 -4.56 -31.24 6.55
N SER A 157 -5.05 -31.86 7.61
CA SER A 157 -6.38 -32.46 7.66
C SER A 157 -7.47 -31.47 8.11
N TYR A 158 -7.13 -30.24 8.40
CA TYR A 158 -8.03 -29.18 8.83
C TYR A 158 -8.75 -28.57 7.62
N ILE A 159 -10.05 -28.81 7.54
CA ILE A 159 -10.92 -28.32 6.45
C ILE A 159 -11.52 -26.93 6.75
N GLU A 160 -11.31 -26.39 7.95
CA GLU A 160 -12.00 -25.18 8.44
C GLU A 160 -11.04 -24.01 8.76
N GLU A 161 -9.79 -24.07 8.33
CA GLU A 161 -8.89 -22.92 8.55
C GLU A 161 -9.34 -21.70 7.76
N LYS A 162 -9.28 -20.57 8.43
CA LYS A 162 -9.80 -19.28 7.96
C LYS A 162 -8.78 -18.19 8.20
N LEU A 163 -7.49 -18.52 8.09
CA LEU A 163 -6.43 -17.61 8.39
C LEU A 163 -5.32 -17.73 7.34
N SER A 164 -5.03 -16.61 6.67
CA SER A 164 -3.91 -16.48 5.75
C SER A 164 -2.98 -15.37 6.24
N THR A 165 -1.74 -15.70 6.58
CA THR A 165 -0.78 -14.70 7.05
C THR A 165 -0.20 -13.91 5.88
N ILE A 166 -0.15 -12.58 6.00
CA ILE A 166 0.57 -11.72 5.05
C ILE A 166 1.99 -11.51 5.54
N MET A 167 2.19 -10.92 6.72
CA MET A 167 3.50 -10.72 7.33
C MET A 167 3.41 -10.42 8.82
N GLY A 168 4.49 -10.65 9.53
CA GLY A 168 4.65 -10.22 10.92
C GLY A 168 5.00 -11.35 11.88
N VAL A 169 4.79 -11.13 13.17
CA VAL A 169 5.11 -12.03 14.25
C VAL A 169 3.83 -12.43 14.98
N GLU A 170 3.54 -13.73 15.01
CA GLU A 170 2.35 -14.29 15.68
C GLU A 170 2.34 -13.94 17.17
N GLN A 171 1.15 -13.61 17.70
CA GLN A 171 0.92 -13.14 19.07
C GLN A 171 1.67 -11.85 19.46
N HIS A 172 2.29 -11.17 18.50
CA HIS A 172 2.91 -9.89 18.73
C HIS A 172 2.31 -8.81 17.84
N LEU A 173 2.66 -8.81 16.56
CA LEU A 173 2.08 -7.93 15.54
C LEU A 173 2.07 -8.65 14.20
N LEU A 174 0.90 -9.07 13.77
CA LEU A 174 0.69 -9.88 12.58
C LEU A 174 -0.40 -9.29 11.69
N LEU A 175 -0.05 -8.97 10.46
CA LEU A 175 -1.01 -8.63 9.40
C LEU A 175 -1.44 -9.91 8.70
N ARG A 176 -2.75 -10.16 8.64
CA ARG A 176 -3.33 -11.41 8.14
C ARG A 176 -4.71 -11.19 7.52
N ILE A 177 -5.25 -12.22 6.90
CA ILE A 177 -6.60 -12.30 6.38
C ILE A 177 -7.32 -13.42 7.14
N GLY A 178 -8.51 -13.13 7.66
CA GLY A 178 -9.30 -14.09 8.43
C GLY A 178 -8.81 -14.36 9.85
N ASP A 179 -9.61 -15.12 10.58
CA ASP A 179 -9.34 -15.72 11.90
C ASP A 179 -10.57 -16.56 12.29
N THR A 180 -10.45 -17.42 13.31
CA THR A 180 -11.50 -18.32 13.81
C THR A 180 -12.84 -17.61 14.07
N ASN A 181 -12.83 -16.39 14.58
CA ASN A 181 -14.04 -15.62 14.91
C ASN A 181 -14.29 -14.47 13.90
N PHE A 182 -13.62 -14.46 12.76
CA PHE A 182 -13.74 -13.45 11.73
C PHE A 182 -14.21 -14.09 10.42
N TYR A 183 -14.43 -13.29 9.39
CA TYR A 183 -14.64 -13.80 8.05
C TYR A 183 -13.30 -14.21 7.47
N ALA A 184 -13.24 -15.34 6.76
CA ALA A 184 -12.02 -15.88 6.17
C ALA A 184 -11.37 -14.92 5.13
N ASP A 185 -12.16 -14.05 4.56
CA ASP A 185 -11.82 -13.04 3.55
C ASP A 185 -11.72 -11.62 4.11
N GLN A 186 -11.66 -11.45 5.44
CA GLN A 186 -11.52 -10.14 6.09
C GLN A 186 -10.08 -9.85 6.47
N LEU A 187 -9.54 -8.72 5.98
CA LEU A 187 -8.22 -8.22 6.40
C LEU A 187 -8.22 -7.87 7.88
N GLN A 188 -7.21 -8.33 8.61
CA GLN A 188 -7.10 -8.20 10.06
C GLN A 188 -5.65 -8.02 10.51
N VAL A 189 -5.48 -7.40 11.67
CA VAL A 189 -4.24 -7.39 12.45
C VAL A 189 -4.46 -8.05 13.79
N ASP A 190 -3.55 -8.93 14.21
CA ASP A 190 -3.38 -9.32 15.59
C ASP A 190 -2.21 -8.55 16.19
N GLY A 191 -2.52 -7.55 17.00
CA GLY A 191 -1.54 -6.73 17.72
C GLY A 191 -1.57 -7.00 19.23
N SER A 192 -1.84 -8.24 19.63
CA SER A 192 -1.97 -8.61 21.05
C SER A 192 -0.71 -8.31 21.85
N GLY A 193 0.48 -8.47 21.27
CA GLY A 193 1.76 -8.17 21.92
C GLY A 193 2.10 -6.67 21.99
N VAL A 194 1.35 -5.82 21.29
CA VAL A 194 1.58 -4.36 21.24
C VAL A 194 0.36 -3.56 21.74
N SER A 195 -0.48 -4.16 22.56
CA SER A 195 -1.66 -3.55 23.19
C SER A 195 -2.81 -3.19 22.23
N LEU A 196 -2.75 -3.60 20.97
CA LEU A 196 -3.80 -3.32 19.99
C LEU A 196 -4.94 -4.36 20.03
N GLY A 197 -4.60 -5.62 20.32
CA GLY A 197 -5.54 -6.73 20.18
C GLY A 197 -5.86 -7.06 18.72
N LYS A 198 -7.03 -7.66 18.49
CA LYS A 198 -7.50 -8.01 17.13
C LYS A 198 -8.30 -6.86 16.52
N PHE A 199 -7.86 -6.36 15.37
CA PHE A 199 -8.42 -5.20 14.68
C PHE A 199 -8.46 -5.43 13.16
N PRO A 200 -9.52 -5.01 12.45
CA PRO A 200 -10.77 -4.43 12.93
C PRO A 200 -11.72 -5.52 13.49
N GLU A 201 -12.85 -5.09 14.06
CA GLU A 201 -13.92 -6.02 14.40
C GLU A 201 -14.53 -6.71 13.18
N LYS A 202 -15.20 -7.83 13.37
CA LYS A 202 -15.86 -8.60 12.31
C LYS A 202 -16.88 -7.77 11.53
N ASN A 203 -16.67 -7.62 10.21
CA ASN A 203 -17.49 -6.75 9.39
C ASN A 203 -17.63 -7.26 7.94
N LYS A 204 -18.87 -7.59 7.53
CA LYS A 204 -19.20 -8.06 6.17
C LYS A 204 -18.97 -7.03 5.06
N GLY A 205 -18.91 -5.76 5.38
CA GLY A 205 -18.69 -4.68 4.40
C GLY A 205 -17.22 -4.46 4.03
N LYS A 206 -16.31 -5.32 4.52
CA LYS A 206 -14.86 -5.12 4.39
C LYS A 206 -14.15 -6.41 3.98
N LEU A 207 -14.73 -7.15 3.05
CA LEU A 207 -14.24 -8.44 2.59
C LEU A 207 -13.41 -8.27 1.32
N LEU A 208 -12.43 -9.15 1.16
CA LEU A 208 -11.62 -9.28 -0.06
C LEU A 208 -12.26 -10.31 -1.00
N SER A 209 -11.91 -10.25 -2.28
CA SER A 209 -12.29 -11.24 -3.28
C SER A 209 -11.10 -12.11 -3.67
N LEU A 210 -11.36 -13.36 -4.07
CA LEU A 210 -10.33 -14.20 -4.66
C LEU A 210 -9.92 -13.66 -6.04
N GLU A 211 -8.67 -13.92 -6.41
CA GLU A 211 -8.06 -13.55 -7.70
C GLU A 211 -7.98 -12.04 -7.99
N GLU A 212 -8.26 -11.21 -6.99
CA GLU A 212 -8.15 -9.76 -7.07
C GLU A 212 -6.84 -9.28 -6.43
N TRP A 213 -6.15 -8.33 -7.07
CA TRP A 213 -4.98 -7.69 -6.52
C TRP A 213 -5.35 -6.56 -5.56
N TYR A 214 -4.78 -6.61 -4.38
CA TYR A 214 -4.95 -5.57 -3.36
C TYR A 214 -3.60 -5.06 -2.87
N HIS A 215 -3.44 -3.74 -2.83
CA HIS A 215 -2.46 -3.14 -1.94
C HIS A 215 -3.09 -3.07 -0.54
N VAL A 216 -2.43 -3.68 0.42
CA VAL A 216 -2.84 -3.66 1.83
C VAL A 216 -1.80 -2.92 2.64
N ALA A 217 -2.24 -2.03 3.53
CA ALA A 217 -1.35 -1.37 4.47
C ALA A 217 -1.96 -1.32 5.87
N PHE A 218 -1.11 -1.45 6.86
CA PHE A 218 -1.43 -1.28 8.28
C PHE A 218 -0.47 -0.30 8.90
N THR A 219 -0.98 0.68 9.63
CA THR A 219 -0.18 1.65 10.39
C THR A 219 -0.54 1.61 11.87
N TYR A 220 0.47 1.75 12.75
CA TYR A 220 0.24 1.88 14.17
C TYR A 220 1.28 2.79 14.80
N ASP A 221 0.81 3.74 15.60
CA ASP A 221 1.63 4.70 16.35
C ASP A 221 1.35 4.55 17.85
N LEU A 222 2.37 4.20 18.61
CA LEU A 222 2.25 4.00 20.06
C LEU A 222 2.09 5.30 20.85
N GLU A 223 2.51 6.44 20.31
CA GLU A 223 2.36 7.73 20.99
C GLU A 223 0.89 8.18 20.98
N THR A 224 0.25 8.08 19.84
CA THR A 224 -1.17 8.46 19.67
C THR A 224 -2.14 7.32 19.96
N GLY A 225 -1.67 6.08 19.93
CA GLY A 225 -2.48 4.86 20.02
C GLY A 225 -3.34 4.61 18.78
N ILE A 226 -3.14 5.36 17.68
CA ILE A 226 -3.95 5.24 16.47
C ILE A 226 -3.43 4.10 15.62
N ALA A 227 -4.35 3.20 15.24
CA ALA A 227 -4.10 2.13 14.28
C ALA A 227 -5.07 2.24 13.10
N CYS A 228 -4.54 2.10 11.88
CA CYS A 228 -5.30 2.19 10.64
C CYS A 228 -5.01 1.00 9.72
N ILE A 229 -6.03 0.53 9.00
CA ILE A 229 -5.89 -0.36 7.86
C ILE A 229 -6.32 0.38 6.60
N TYR A 230 -5.52 0.27 5.56
CA TYR A 230 -5.80 0.81 4.22
C TYR A 230 -5.90 -0.32 3.22
N LEU A 231 -6.84 -0.17 2.29
CA LEU A 231 -7.01 -1.06 1.14
C LEU A 231 -6.94 -0.22 -0.13
N ASN A 232 -6.02 -0.56 -1.03
CA ASN A 232 -5.77 0.20 -2.26
C ASN A 232 -5.57 1.71 -1.98
N GLY A 233 -4.79 2.04 -0.94
CA GLY A 233 -4.49 3.40 -0.51
C GLY A 233 -5.66 4.16 0.14
N GLN A 234 -6.83 3.52 0.33
CA GLN A 234 -7.99 4.13 0.98
C GLN A 234 -8.15 3.63 2.41
N LEU A 235 -8.43 4.53 3.35
CA LEU A 235 -8.71 4.16 4.73
C LEU A 235 -9.91 3.23 4.81
N GLN A 236 -9.70 1.99 5.26
CA GLN A 236 -10.75 1.00 5.45
C GLN A 236 -11.23 0.96 6.90
N SER A 237 -10.31 1.02 7.86
CA SER A 237 -10.60 0.89 9.29
C SER A 237 -9.63 1.70 10.12
N GLN A 238 -10.14 2.29 11.20
CA GLN A 238 -9.33 3.02 12.17
C GLN A 238 -9.81 2.71 13.59
N THR A 239 -8.88 2.62 14.52
CA THR A 239 -9.16 2.56 15.96
C THR A 239 -8.14 3.39 16.73
N GLN A 240 -8.43 3.68 17.98
CA GLN A 240 -7.51 4.28 18.93
C GLN A 240 -7.53 3.50 20.23
N VAL A 241 -6.38 3.11 20.69
CA VAL A 241 -6.18 2.40 21.96
C VAL A 241 -5.25 3.19 22.89
N ALA A 242 -5.13 2.76 24.13
CA ALA A 242 -4.13 3.29 25.07
C ALA A 242 -3.01 2.25 25.23
N PRO A 243 -1.88 2.35 24.48
CA PRO A 243 -0.85 1.33 24.54
C PRO A 243 -0.16 1.29 25.91
N THR A 244 0.03 0.09 26.42
CA THR A 244 0.81 -0.15 27.64
C THR A 244 2.26 -0.45 27.37
N VAL A 245 2.58 -0.90 26.15
CA VAL A 245 3.94 -1.09 25.67
C VAL A 245 4.52 0.23 25.17
N LYS A 246 5.85 0.34 25.18
CA LYS A 246 6.57 1.56 24.75
C LYS A 246 7.30 1.39 23.43
N VAL A 247 7.48 0.16 23.01
CA VAL A 247 8.21 -0.18 21.77
C VAL A 247 7.60 -1.40 21.10
N ILE A 248 7.76 -1.47 19.79
CA ILE A 248 7.48 -2.61 18.93
C ILE A 248 8.83 -3.23 18.56
N ASN A 249 8.95 -4.54 18.72
CA ASN A 249 10.16 -5.30 18.37
C ASN A 249 9.77 -6.40 17.38
N LEU A 250 10.16 -6.26 16.13
CA LEU A 250 9.86 -7.25 15.08
C LEU A 250 10.93 -8.35 14.99
N GLY A 251 12.10 -8.12 15.59
CA GLY A 251 13.16 -9.10 15.75
C GLY A 251 12.94 -10.01 16.96
N LEU A 252 11.70 -10.36 17.28
CA LEU A 252 11.35 -11.32 18.31
C LEU A 252 11.41 -12.74 17.75
N ARG A 253 11.85 -13.65 18.59
CA ARG A 253 11.75 -15.07 18.34
C ARG A 253 11.31 -15.78 19.62
N ALA A 254 10.18 -16.45 19.57
CA ALA A 254 9.69 -17.27 20.67
C ALA A 254 9.53 -18.72 20.19
N ILE A 255 10.09 -19.67 20.95
CA ILE A 255 9.88 -21.10 20.68
C ILE A 255 8.42 -21.41 21.02
N ASP A 256 7.69 -21.99 20.08
CA ASP A 256 6.35 -22.47 20.34
C ASP A 256 6.42 -23.68 21.29
N PRO A 257 5.51 -23.82 22.24
CA PRO A 257 5.46 -24.99 23.11
C PRO A 257 5.08 -26.28 22.37
N ASP A 258 4.47 -26.20 21.20
CA ASP A 258 4.17 -27.34 20.35
C ASP A 258 5.43 -27.68 19.50
N PRO A 259 6.02 -28.88 19.66
CA PRO A 259 7.23 -29.25 18.93
C PRO A 259 6.98 -29.50 17.43
N GLU A 260 5.72 -29.57 16.99
CA GLU A 260 5.35 -29.74 15.59
C GLU A 260 5.22 -28.42 14.85
N THR A 261 5.33 -27.28 15.56
CA THR A 261 5.25 -25.94 14.98
C THR A 261 6.60 -25.24 14.99
N ASP A 262 6.74 -24.24 14.10
CA ASP A 262 7.93 -23.41 14.02
C ASP A 262 7.97 -22.34 15.12
N ALA A 263 9.13 -21.74 15.30
CA ALA A 263 9.28 -20.59 16.17
C ALA A 263 8.40 -19.43 15.69
N ARG A 264 7.82 -18.68 16.63
CA ARG A 264 7.09 -17.43 16.34
C ARG A 264 8.09 -16.31 16.14
N GLN A 265 8.42 -16.06 14.89
CA GLN A 265 9.31 -15.01 14.44
C GLN A 265 8.67 -14.25 13.26
N PHE A 266 9.37 -13.27 12.72
CA PHE A 266 8.87 -12.53 11.55
C PHE A 266 8.96 -13.40 10.29
N PHE A 267 7.80 -13.61 9.68
CA PHE A 267 7.65 -14.28 8.39
C PHE A 267 6.85 -13.44 7.40
N ILE A 268 6.97 -13.75 6.12
CA ILE A 268 6.07 -13.29 5.07
C ILE A 268 5.36 -14.51 4.50
N GLY A 269 4.03 -14.46 4.46
CA GLY A 269 3.19 -15.57 3.98
C GLY A 269 2.98 -16.71 4.97
N TYR A 270 3.45 -16.58 6.21
CA TYR A 270 3.44 -17.64 7.22
C TYR A 270 3.49 -17.05 8.64
N SER A 271 3.15 -17.82 9.67
CA SER A 271 3.31 -17.39 11.06
C SER A 271 4.08 -18.37 11.93
N TYR A 272 3.64 -19.60 12.08
CA TYR A 272 4.31 -20.66 12.84
C TYR A 272 3.78 -22.06 12.52
N ASP A 273 2.75 -22.17 11.69
CA ASP A 273 2.08 -23.41 11.36
C ASP A 273 1.64 -23.43 9.90
N ALA A 274 1.73 -24.57 9.24
CA ALA A 274 1.48 -24.76 7.82
C ALA A 274 0.06 -24.38 7.38
N PHE A 275 -0.95 -24.54 8.24
CA PHE A 275 -2.32 -24.16 7.91
C PHE A 275 -2.61 -22.66 8.03
N ARG A 276 -1.59 -21.84 8.23
CA ARG A 276 -1.69 -20.37 8.29
C ARG A 276 -0.99 -19.69 7.13
N GLN A 277 -0.62 -20.46 6.12
CA GLN A 277 0.07 -19.94 4.94
C GLN A 277 -0.85 -19.06 4.09
N LEU A 278 -0.23 -18.12 3.38
CA LEU A 278 -0.87 -17.40 2.29
C LEU A 278 -0.93 -18.31 1.04
N CYS A 279 -2.12 -18.72 0.64
CA CYS A 279 -2.32 -19.30 -0.68
C CYS A 279 -2.58 -18.19 -1.68
N GLY A 280 -1.52 -17.74 -2.36
CA GLY A 280 -1.63 -16.58 -3.24
C GLY A 280 -0.31 -16.06 -3.73
N ASP A 281 -0.36 -14.93 -4.39
CA ASP A 281 0.80 -14.17 -4.88
C ASP A 281 1.08 -12.97 -3.99
N ILE A 282 2.36 -12.58 -3.89
CA ILE A 282 2.80 -11.42 -3.12
C ILE A 282 3.86 -10.61 -3.86
N SER A 283 3.84 -9.30 -3.66
CA SER A 283 4.81 -8.33 -4.16
C SER A 283 4.87 -7.11 -3.24
N GLU A 284 5.88 -6.26 -3.39
CA GLU A 284 5.99 -4.94 -2.76
C GLU A 284 5.85 -4.95 -1.23
N VAL A 285 6.50 -5.91 -0.57
CA VAL A 285 6.43 -6.05 0.89
C VAL A 285 7.37 -5.06 1.58
N ARG A 286 6.83 -4.26 2.50
CA ARG A 286 7.56 -3.17 3.16
C ARG A 286 7.31 -3.12 4.66
N VAL A 287 8.36 -2.75 5.39
CA VAL A 287 8.31 -2.46 6.83
C VAL A 287 8.89 -1.08 7.06
N TRP A 288 8.11 -0.18 7.64
CA TRP A 288 8.52 1.17 8.00
C TRP A 288 8.51 1.37 9.52
N SER A 289 9.37 2.23 10.03
CA SER A 289 9.42 2.62 11.45
C SER A 289 8.59 3.87 11.79
N VAL A 290 7.67 4.24 10.94
CA VAL A 290 6.74 5.37 11.09
C VAL A 290 5.33 4.91 10.76
N ALA A 291 4.32 5.57 11.33
CA ALA A 291 2.93 5.45 10.87
C ALA A 291 2.74 6.37 9.66
N ARG A 292 2.76 5.78 8.45
CA ARG A 292 2.64 6.51 7.20
C ARG A 292 1.26 7.15 7.04
N THR A 293 1.21 8.31 6.43
CA THR A 293 -0.07 8.96 6.09
C THR A 293 -0.72 8.26 4.89
N GLN A 294 -2.03 8.44 4.75
CA GLN A 294 -2.75 7.94 3.57
C GLN A 294 -2.16 8.47 2.26
N ALA A 295 -1.72 9.73 2.24
CA ALA A 295 -1.11 10.34 1.07
C ALA A 295 0.23 9.68 0.69
N ASP A 296 1.05 9.34 1.69
CA ASP A 296 2.32 8.64 1.47
C ASP A 296 2.09 7.22 0.97
N ILE A 297 1.14 6.48 1.58
CA ILE A 297 0.75 5.14 1.15
C ILE A 297 0.23 5.16 -0.29
N TRP A 298 -0.62 6.13 -0.63
CA TRP A 298 -1.17 6.29 -1.98
C TRP A 298 -0.07 6.60 -2.99
N ARG A 299 0.84 7.54 -2.67
CA ARG A 299 1.93 7.96 -3.55
C ARG A 299 2.85 6.79 -3.90
N ASP A 300 3.22 6.02 -2.89
CA ASP A 300 4.25 4.98 -3.02
C ASP A 300 3.65 3.56 -3.21
N MET A 301 2.35 3.44 -3.49
CA MET A 301 1.61 2.17 -3.50
C MET A 301 2.29 1.08 -4.34
N TYR A 302 2.76 1.43 -5.53
CA TYR A 302 3.32 0.46 -6.49
C TYR A 302 4.84 0.51 -6.59
N ASP A 303 5.49 1.51 -6.03
CA ASP A 303 6.94 1.64 -5.99
C ASP A 303 7.35 2.71 -4.97
N VAL A 304 8.54 2.58 -4.41
CA VAL A 304 9.16 3.58 -3.53
C VAL A 304 10.38 4.15 -4.23
N GLU A 305 10.33 5.44 -4.53
CA GLU A 305 11.46 6.15 -5.13
C GLU A 305 12.64 6.24 -4.15
N ASN A 306 13.85 5.92 -4.63
CA ASN A 306 15.11 5.96 -3.85
C ASN A 306 15.00 5.26 -2.48
N PRO A 307 14.61 3.98 -2.41
CA PRO A 307 14.31 3.31 -1.15
C PRO A 307 15.51 3.26 -0.18
N ALA A 308 16.73 3.17 -0.69
CA ALA A 308 17.93 3.17 0.13
C ALA A 308 18.26 4.54 0.77
N GLU A 309 17.61 5.62 0.35
CA GLU A 309 17.76 6.96 0.93
C GLU A 309 16.72 7.26 2.01
N LYS A 310 15.81 6.33 2.31
CA LYS A 310 14.73 6.50 3.28
C LYS A 310 15.05 5.77 4.58
N PRO A 311 15.54 6.49 5.62
CA PRO A 311 15.94 5.85 6.87
C PRO A 311 14.79 5.21 7.65
N GLU A 312 13.56 5.63 7.42
CA GLU A 312 12.36 5.06 8.03
C GLU A 312 11.93 3.73 7.38
N LEU A 313 12.38 3.44 6.15
CA LEU A 313 12.12 2.18 5.46
C LEU A 313 13.09 1.12 5.97
N ARG A 314 12.60 0.23 6.84
CA ARG A 314 13.39 -0.77 7.54
C ARG A 314 13.66 -2.03 6.73
N ALA A 315 12.74 -2.36 5.81
CA ALA A 315 12.91 -3.40 4.81
C ALA A 315 11.96 -3.16 3.63
N TYR A 316 12.40 -3.54 2.43
CA TYR A 316 11.60 -3.47 1.22
C TYR A 316 11.98 -4.59 0.26
N TRP A 317 11.11 -5.56 0.14
CA TRP A 317 11.25 -6.70 -0.78
C TRP A 317 10.28 -6.53 -1.95
N LYS A 318 10.82 -6.24 -3.14
CA LYS A 318 9.99 -6.00 -4.33
C LYS A 318 9.38 -7.27 -4.90
N PHE A 319 10.00 -8.41 -4.71
CA PHE A 319 9.60 -9.68 -5.32
C PHE A 319 9.57 -9.61 -6.86
N ASN A 320 10.57 -8.99 -7.44
CA ASN A 320 10.70 -8.77 -8.88
C ASN A 320 11.84 -9.55 -9.52
N GLU A 321 12.48 -10.46 -8.80
CA GLU A 321 13.61 -11.25 -9.27
C GLU A 321 13.22 -12.25 -10.38
N GLY A 322 12.00 -12.79 -10.33
CA GLY A 322 11.44 -13.71 -11.32
C GLY A 322 12.10 -15.10 -11.35
N THR A 323 13.10 -15.34 -10.49
CA THR A 323 13.80 -16.62 -10.37
C THR A 323 14.59 -16.67 -9.06
N GLY A 324 14.88 -17.90 -8.59
CA GLY A 324 15.68 -18.14 -7.39
C GLY A 324 14.89 -17.96 -6.10
N ASN A 325 15.59 -18.10 -4.96
CA ASN A 325 15.02 -18.17 -3.62
C ASN A 325 15.43 -17.00 -2.71
N ILE A 326 16.27 -16.09 -3.20
CA ILE A 326 16.72 -14.91 -2.45
C ILE A 326 15.96 -13.71 -2.96
N ILE A 327 15.30 -13.00 -2.06
CA ILE A 327 14.55 -11.78 -2.31
C ILE A 327 15.34 -10.61 -1.73
N LYS A 328 15.80 -9.72 -2.60
CA LYS A 328 16.63 -8.58 -2.23
C LYS A 328 15.86 -7.58 -1.39
N ASP A 329 16.47 -7.13 -0.29
CA ASP A 329 16.05 -5.92 0.42
C ASP A 329 16.60 -4.67 -0.28
N TRP A 330 15.71 -3.82 -0.76
CA TRP A 330 16.02 -2.55 -1.43
C TRP A 330 16.20 -1.37 -0.46
N SER A 331 15.97 -1.58 0.84
CA SER A 331 16.27 -0.57 1.86
C SER A 331 17.78 -0.42 2.08
N GLN A 332 18.18 0.59 2.85
CA GLN A 332 19.60 0.76 3.22
C GLN A 332 20.14 -0.33 4.17
N TYR A 333 19.26 -1.17 4.74
CA TYR A 333 19.63 -2.13 5.78
C TYR A 333 20.08 -3.48 5.23
N GLY A 334 19.72 -3.83 4.00
CA GLY A 334 20.19 -5.03 3.31
C GLY A 334 19.75 -6.34 3.97
N ASN A 335 18.53 -6.39 4.50
CA ASN A 335 17.95 -7.58 5.15
C ASN A 335 17.32 -8.51 4.11
N ASP A 336 18.12 -9.09 3.23
CA ASP A 336 17.63 -10.01 2.21
C ASP A 336 16.80 -11.14 2.85
N ALA A 337 15.69 -11.46 2.19
CA ALA A 337 14.80 -12.53 2.62
C ALA A 337 15.03 -13.79 1.78
N VAL A 338 14.62 -14.94 2.31
CA VAL A 338 14.90 -16.24 1.70
C VAL A 338 13.63 -17.09 1.69
N ALA A 339 13.28 -17.63 0.54
CA ALA A 339 12.18 -18.59 0.45
C ALA A 339 12.51 -19.89 1.18
N HIS A 340 11.53 -20.43 1.89
CA HIS A 340 11.68 -21.67 2.65
C HIS A 340 11.98 -22.89 1.75
N THR A 341 11.34 -22.94 0.60
CA THR A 341 11.57 -23.94 -0.44
C THR A 341 11.77 -23.26 -1.79
N ASP A 342 11.89 -24.02 -2.87
CA ASP A 342 12.02 -23.48 -4.22
C ASP A 342 10.82 -22.60 -4.58
N LEU A 343 11.10 -21.30 -4.76
CA LEU A 343 10.09 -20.28 -5.00
C LEU A 343 9.59 -20.31 -6.44
N LYS A 344 8.27 -20.35 -6.58
CA LYS A 344 7.62 -20.18 -7.87
C LYS A 344 7.34 -18.70 -8.11
N TRP A 345 7.47 -18.28 -9.36
CA TRP A 345 7.31 -16.91 -9.79
C TRP A 345 6.20 -16.78 -10.83
N ASN A 346 5.35 -15.81 -10.65
CA ASN A 346 4.42 -15.36 -11.66
C ASN A 346 5.04 -14.14 -12.36
N THR A 347 5.51 -14.31 -13.59
CA THR A 347 6.22 -13.28 -14.36
C THR A 347 5.33 -12.62 -15.41
N SER A 348 4.03 -12.82 -15.32
CA SER A 348 3.02 -12.29 -16.26
C SER A 348 1.92 -11.54 -15.53
N VAL A 349 2.24 -10.93 -14.40
CA VAL A 349 1.29 -10.08 -13.67
C VAL A 349 1.26 -8.68 -14.26
N GLU A 350 0.16 -8.00 -14.06
CA GLU A 350 -0.05 -6.62 -14.47
C GLU A 350 -0.71 -5.87 -13.29
N ILE A 351 0.07 -5.07 -12.59
CA ILE A 351 -0.38 -4.32 -11.42
C ILE A 351 0.03 -2.85 -11.58
N PRO A 352 -0.92 -1.89 -11.49
CA PRO A 352 -2.37 -2.11 -11.36
C PRO A 352 -2.94 -2.85 -12.58
N GLN A 353 -3.99 -3.62 -12.36
CA GLN A 353 -4.71 -4.21 -13.49
C GLN A 353 -5.29 -3.08 -14.34
N LEU A 354 -4.88 -3.02 -15.60
CA LEU A 354 -5.52 -2.12 -16.56
C LEU A 354 -6.94 -2.64 -16.78
N ASN A 355 -7.94 -1.78 -16.53
CA ASN A 355 -9.32 -2.10 -16.90
C ASN A 355 -9.32 -2.39 -18.40
N LYS A 356 -9.35 -3.67 -18.76
CA LYS A 356 -9.71 -4.08 -20.12
C LYS A 356 -11.15 -3.67 -20.29
N GLN A 357 -11.41 -2.56 -20.94
CA GLN A 357 -12.75 -2.23 -21.42
C GLN A 357 -13.13 -3.37 -22.38
N GLU A 358 -14.10 -4.19 -21.94
CA GLU A 358 -14.80 -5.12 -22.81
C GLU A 358 -15.59 -4.38 -23.90
#